data_7bdcfc4b70f2cf5bec39eb7f33ade0fa
#
_entry.id   7bdcfc4b70f2cf5bec39eb7f33ade0fa
#
_cell.length_a   1.000
_cell.length_b   1.000
_cell.length_c   1.000
_cell.angle_alpha   90.00
_cell.angle_beta   90.00
_cell.angle_gamma   90.00
#
_symmetry.space_group_name_H-M   'P 1'
#
loop_
_entity.id
_entity.type
_entity.pdbx_description
1 polymer ?
#
loop_
_entity_poly.entity_id
_entity_poly.type
_entity_poly.pdbx_seq_one_letter_code
_entity_poly.pdbx_strand_id
1 'polypeptide(L)'
;MRRPTPLLSAAGALCLLAAGLVGPLTPVAASTAGSGGSIQGLQRVGTVNLRGLPGATVPQAGVRARPEADKQAQQASVALPDPATVPVTRLHAGATGFSGLNAVQSGRLNGFDVEPPDQGLCAYQGTVMEQVNLAVRVYTDRGTALTRPVSLNAFFGQAAPYDPATKRYGPFLSDPRCYHDAQTGRWYSTVLSIDVNARTGDLGRHSSLLIAVSATSDPTGDYAIFAVDTTDNGKGGGPRLANCPCFGDQPRLGADANGIYVSTDIYPIQGLFDSNGGGLYAVSKTGLAAAASGSGAMPPVVSIHVGATKVDGHPANALQPAQTPPGGSYAPDTEYFLNTPDFNGFATMGGQGAHAVVLWALTGTSSLGTATPRVTLTHAMLPSQPYAPPVPARQRSGPHPLGASQNEPLPRIESNDDRMQQVVYNGGMLASALNTGIGTGRTASRDGIAWFVVRPGATSGGGVTGTVARQGYVAVDGGSVVFPAIAVNASGAGAMVFTLSGAGYYPSAAYTGFTMASGAGGSVHANGIGAAPADGFTCYPPYSDGACRWGDYSAAVAQDASTIVMATEYIPGPRDTNSNWGTFATRYTP
;
A
#
# COMPACT_ATOMS: atom_id res chain seq x y z
N MET A 1 -19.65 65.08 -15.29
CA MET A 1 -18.81 65.94 -16.17
C MET A 1 -17.61 65.14 -16.65
N ARG A 2 -17.55 65.04 -17.98
CA ARG A 2 -16.36 64.74 -18.84
C ARG A 2 -15.47 63.53 -18.51
N ARG A 3 -15.64 62.48 -19.32
CA ARG A 3 -14.57 61.53 -19.77
C ARG A 3 -13.54 62.26 -20.65
N PRO A 4 -12.36 61.68 -20.82
CA PRO A 4 -11.88 61.46 -22.17
C PRO A 4 -11.46 60.03 -22.47
N THR A 5 -11.61 59.74 -23.74
CA THR A 5 -11.41 58.50 -24.51
C THR A 5 -9.96 58.30 -24.96
N PRO A 6 -9.61 57.12 -25.49
CA PRO A 6 -8.23 56.62 -25.56
C PRO A 6 -7.54 56.86 -26.91
N LEU A 7 -6.23 56.70 -26.90
CA LEU A 7 -5.40 56.64 -28.11
C LEU A 7 -4.99 55.19 -28.40
N LEU A 8 -5.39 54.70 -29.58
CA LEU A 8 -4.82 53.50 -30.22
C LEU A 8 -3.38 53.77 -30.66
N SER A 9 -2.52 52.79 -30.47
CA SER A 9 -1.34 52.63 -31.33
C SER A 9 -1.18 51.15 -31.68
N ALA A 10 -1.24 50.88 -32.98
CA ALA A 10 -0.98 49.57 -33.58
C ALA A 10 0.54 49.30 -33.59
N ALA A 11 0.95 48.09 -33.23
CA ALA A 11 2.29 47.57 -33.55
C ALA A 11 2.15 46.11 -33.93
N GLY A 12 2.74 45.77 -35.06
CA GLY A 12 2.50 44.57 -35.84
C GLY A 12 2.97 43.25 -35.22
N ALA A 13 2.28 42.23 -35.64
CA ALA A 13 2.60 40.84 -35.37
C ALA A 13 3.82 40.38 -36.19
N LEU A 14 4.85 39.88 -35.51
CA LEU A 14 5.89 39.07 -36.12
C LEU A 14 5.79 37.66 -35.53
N CYS A 15 5.24 36.75 -36.32
CA CYS A 15 5.25 35.31 -35.99
C CYS A 15 6.66 34.78 -36.18
N LEU A 16 7.34 34.50 -35.08
CA LEU A 16 8.53 33.64 -35.06
C LEU A 16 8.11 32.24 -34.65
N LEU A 17 8.09 31.31 -35.61
CA LEU A 17 8.04 29.88 -35.38
C LEU A 17 9.35 29.45 -34.68
N ALA A 18 9.30 29.27 -33.38
CA ALA A 18 10.35 28.58 -32.64
C ALA A 18 10.08 27.08 -32.70
N ALA A 19 10.75 26.37 -33.61
CA ALA A 19 10.90 24.93 -33.55
C ALA A 19 11.71 24.59 -32.28
N GLY A 20 11.03 24.10 -31.25
CA GLY A 20 11.68 23.62 -30.03
C GLY A 20 12.44 22.32 -30.31
N LEU A 21 13.76 22.43 -30.38
CA LEU A 21 14.65 21.28 -30.29
C LEU A 21 14.51 20.68 -28.88
N VAL A 22 13.83 19.53 -28.77
CA VAL A 22 13.91 18.69 -27.58
C VAL A 22 15.32 18.08 -27.57
N GLY A 23 16.22 18.71 -26.83
CA GLY A 23 17.53 18.14 -26.54
C GLY A 23 17.40 16.90 -25.67
N PRO A 24 18.35 15.96 -25.73
CA PRO A 24 18.32 14.79 -24.87
C PRO A 24 18.39 15.24 -23.40
N LEU A 25 17.40 14.80 -22.60
CA LEU A 25 17.39 15.01 -21.15
C LEU A 25 18.63 14.34 -20.54
N THR A 26 19.54 15.13 -20.04
CA THR A 26 20.70 14.63 -19.28
C THR A 26 20.19 13.96 -18.01
N PRO A 27 20.69 12.77 -17.64
CA PRO A 27 20.33 12.14 -16.39
C PRO A 27 20.72 13.06 -15.23
N VAL A 28 19.76 13.38 -14.36
CA VAL A 28 19.99 14.13 -13.13
C VAL A 28 20.95 13.33 -12.26
N ALA A 29 22.01 13.98 -11.78
CA ALA A 29 23.06 13.36 -10.99
C ALA A 29 22.49 12.69 -9.74
N ALA A 30 22.97 11.47 -9.45
CA ALA A 30 22.67 10.77 -8.22
C ALA A 30 23.05 11.64 -7.01
N SER A 31 22.08 11.90 -6.14
CA SER A 31 22.34 12.55 -4.86
C SER A 31 22.71 11.49 -3.84
N THR A 32 23.91 11.56 -3.29
CA THR A 32 24.32 10.72 -2.15
C THR A 32 23.79 11.39 -0.87
N ALA A 33 22.61 10.95 -0.41
CA ALA A 33 22.22 11.19 0.96
C ALA A 33 23.01 10.20 1.83
N GLY A 34 24.11 10.63 2.40
CA GLY A 34 24.83 9.89 3.44
C GLY A 34 24.04 9.92 4.74
N SER A 35 22.90 9.28 4.81
CA SER A 35 22.17 9.08 6.06
C SER A 35 22.69 7.81 6.72
N GLY A 36 23.66 7.94 7.61
CA GLY A 36 23.92 6.91 8.59
C GLY A 36 22.64 6.68 9.40
N GLY A 37 22.01 5.52 9.27
CA GLY A 37 20.86 5.15 10.09
C GLY A 37 21.25 5.05 11.56
N SER A 38 20.30 5.29 12.47
CA SER A 38 20.45 4.97 13.89
C SER A 38 20.19 3.47 14.10
N ILE A 39 20.82 2.90 15.12
CA ILE A 39 20.55 1.53 15.53
C ILE A 39 19.54 1.57 16.67
N GLN A 40 18.41 0.91 16.51
CA GLN A 40 17.38 0.73 17.52
C GLN A 40 17.37 -0.70 18.06
N GLY A 41 16.84 -0.85 19.27
CA GLY A 41 16.58 -2.16 19.86
C GLY A 41 15.29 -2.77 19.34
N LEU A 42 15.33 -4.03 18.93
CA LEU A 42 14.15 -4.84 18.70
C LEU A 42 13.71 -5.46 20.01
N GLN A 43 12.43 -5.37 20.35
CA GLN A 43 11.87 -5.95 21.57
C GLN A 43 10.98 -7.14 21.22
N ARG A 44 11.20 -8.30 21.86
CA ARG A 44 10.24 -9.41 21.82
C ARG A 44 9.13 -9.14 22.83
N VAL A 45 7.91 -8.95 22.36
CA VAL A 45 6.76 -8.56 23.20
C VAL A 45 5.80 -9.72 23.48
N GLY A 46 5.95 -10.85 22.78
CA GLY A 46 5.11 -12.01 23.03
C GLY A 46 5.34 -13.19 22.10
N THR A 47 4.53 -14.21 22.30
CA THR A 47 4.36 -15.35 21.41
C THR A 47 2.88 -15.71 21.36
N VAL A 48 2.35 -15.99 20.17
CA VAL A 48 0.96 -16.41 19.97
C VAL A 48 0.92 -17.66 19.11
N ASN A 49 -0.07 -18.52 19.33
CA ASN A 49 -0.37 -19.64 18.44
C ASN A 49 -1.66 -19.33 17.68
N LEU A 50 -1.56 -19.09 16.37
CA LEU A 50 -2.70 -18.61 15.56
C LEU A 50 -3.88 -19.58 15.60
N ARG A 51 -3.64 -20.89 15.53
CA ARG A 51 -4.70 -21.92 15.60
C ARG A 51 -5.40 -21.94 16.95
N GLY A 52 -4.69 -21.61 18.03
CA GLY A 52 -5.21 -21.57 19.40
C GLY A 52 -5.97 -20.29 19.74
N LEU A 53 -5.86 -19.23 18.94
CA LEU A 53 -6.53 -17.98 19.25
C LEU A 53 -8.06 -18.10 19.16
N PRO A 54 -8.80 -17.44 20.08
CA PRO A 54 -10.25 -17.46 20.05
C PRO A 54 -10.78 -16.73 18.81
N GLY A 55 -11.73 -17.34 18.11
CA GLY A 55 -12.62 -16.64 17.18
C GLY A 55 -13.76 -16.04 17.98
N ALA A 56 -13.50 -15.02 18.78
CA ALA A 56 -14.53 -14.43 19.62
C ALA A 56 -15.58 -13.72 18.77
N THR A 57 -16.85 -13.91 19.09
CA THR A 57 -17.94 -13.08 18.60
C THR A 57 -18.35 -12.15 19.74
N VAL A 58 -18.12 -10.87 19.57
CA VAL A 58 -18.64 -9.84 20.47
C VAL A 58 -19.83 -9.15 19.82
N PRO A 59 -20.83 -8.68 20.59
CA PRO A 59 -21.91 -7.87 20.04
C PRO A 59 -21.33 -6.63 19.38
N GLN A 60 -21.76 -6.36 18.16
CA GLN A 60 -21.33 -5.23 17.37
C GLN A 60 -22.01 -3.95 17.89
N ALA A 61 -21.25 -2.95 18.31
CA ALA A 61 -21.77 -1.79 19.03
C ALA A 61 -21.17 -0.45 18.58
N GLY A 62 -20.86 -0.30 17.30
CA GLY A 62 -20.34 0.98 16.81
C GLY A 62 -19.60 0.89 15.50
N VAL A 63 -18.99 2.00 15.12
CA VAL A 63 -18.15 2.17 13.94
C VAL A 63 -16.84 2.83 14.33
N ARG A 64 -15.75 2.51 13.66
CA ARG A 64 -14.49 3.21 13.75
C ARG A 64 -13.96 3.51 12.35
N ALA A 65 -13.79 4.78 12.07
CA ALA A 65 -13.03 5.24 10.92
C ALA A 65 -11.80 5.98 11.43
N ARG A 66 -10.74 5.90 10.67
CA ARG A 66 -9.62 6.81 10.81
C ARG A 66 -10.04 8.17 10.26
N PRO A 67 -9.84 9.29 10.99
CA PRO A 67 -10.03 10.61 10.42
C PRO A 67 -9.10 10.78 9.22
N GLU A 68 -9.66 11.16 8.10
CA GLU A 68 -8.90 11.57 6.93
C GLU A 68 -9.30 13.01 6.58
N ALA A 69 -8.37 13.80 6.06
CA ALA A 69 -8.71 15.13 5.60
C ALA A 69 -9.43 15.04 4.24
N ASP A 70 -10.38 15.91 4.01
CA ASP A 70 -11.13 15.98 2.75
C ASP A 70 -10.19 16.25 1.58
N LYS A 71 -10.20 15.37 0.60
CA LYS A 71 -9.39 15.47 -0.62
C LYS A 71 -10.12 16.33 -1.64
N GLN A 72 -9.69 17.57 -1.83
CA GLN A 72 -10.21 18.39 -2.92
C GLN A 72 -9.55 17.99 -4.24
N ALA A 73 -10.36 17.79 -5.28
CA ALA A 73 -9.87 17.55 -6.62
C ALA A 73 -9.03 18.74 -7.10
N GLN A 74 -7.73 18.52 -7.28
CA GLN A 74 -6.80 19.54 -7.80
C GLN A 74 -6.63 19.38 -9.31
N GLN A 75 -6.39 20.50 -10.00
CA GLN A 75 -5.95 20.45 -11.40
C GLN A 75 -4.53 19.90 -11.47
N ALA A 76 -4.32 18.91 -12.31
CA ALA A 76 -2.99 18.37 -12.55
C ALA A 76 -2.06 19.43 -13.14
N SER A 77 -0.80 19.47 -12.70
CA SER A 77 0.25 20.29 -13.27
C SER A 77 0.74 19.74 -14.61
N VAL A 78 0.58 18.43 -14.82
CA VAL A 78 0.93 17.72 -16.04
C VAL A 78 -0.32 17.52 -16.93
N ALA A 79 -0.12 17.28 -18.23
CA ALA A 79 -1.20 16.83 -19.09
C ALA A 79 -1.62 15.42 -18.67
N LEU A 80 -2.94 15.21 -18.55
CA LEU A 80 -3.48 13.89 -18.19
C LEU A 80 -3.21 12.86 -19.28
N PRO A 81 -2.92 11.62 -18.92
CA PRO A 81 -2.93 10.52 -19.88
C PRO A 81 -4.35 10.25 -20.38
N ASP A 82 -4.47 9.97 -21.68
CA ASP A 82 -5.71 9.51 -22.31
C ASP A 82 -5.44 8.19 -23.06
N PRO A 83 -5.21 7.09 -22.33
CA PRO A 83 -4.85 5.82 -22.92
C PRO A 83 -6.06 5.16 -23.60
N ALA A 84 -5.76 4.34 -24.62
CA ALA A 84 -6.75 3.43 -25.19
C ALA A 84 -7.30 2.49 -24.12
N THR A 85 -8.62 2.28 -24.15
CA THR A 85 -9.29 1.37 -23.23
C THR A 85 -9.15 -0.08 -23.66
N VAL A 86 -9.11 -0.99 -22.69
CA VAL A 86 -9.13 -2.43 -22.92
C VAL A 86 -10.50 -3.01 -22.55
N PRO A 87 -10.94 -4.10 -23.19
CA PRO A 87 -12.23 -4.72 -22.89
C PRO A 87 -12.22 -5.37 -21.51
N VAL A 88 -13.40 -5.34 -20.86
CA VAL A 88 -13.65 -6.09 -19.63
C VAL A 88 -14.35 -7.39 -19.98
N THR A 89 -13.79 -8.49 -19.53
CA THR A 89 -14.36 -9.84 -19.73
C THR A 89 -14.65 -10.49 -18.39
N ARG A 90 -15.60 -11.42 -18.37
CA ARG A 90 -15.85 -12.26 -17.19
C ARG A 90 -14.97 -13.49 -17.31
N LEU A 91 -14.30 -13.87 -16.24
CA LEU A 91 -13.49 -15.09 -16.08
C LEU A 91 -12.54 -15.42 -17.24
N HIS A 92 -11.29 -15.62 -16.89
CA HIS A 92 -10.27 -16.18 -17.75
C HIS A 92 -10.11 -17.68 -17.43
N ALA A 93 -9.98 -18.53 -18.47
CA ALA A 93 -9.58 -19.93 -18.28
C ALA A 93 -8.21 -19.97 -17.58
N GLY A 94 -8.08 -20.55 -16.41
CA GLY A 94 -6.86 -20.55 -15.60
C GLY A 94 -6.93 -19.65 -14.37
N ALA A 95 -8.03 -18.91 -14.18
CA ALA A 95 -8.31 -18.20 -12.94
C ALA A 95 -9.47 -18.86 -12.18
N THR A 96 -9.30 -18.99 -10.87
CA THR A 96 -10.34 -19.35 -9.90
C THR A 96 -10.29 -18.35 -8.76
N GLY A 97 -11.30 -18.34 -7.88
CA GLY A 97 -11.25 -17.43 -6.74
C GLY A 97 -12.27 -17.78 -5.67
N PHE A 98 -12.16 -17.08 -4.55
CA PHE A 98 -13.06 -17.24 -3.42
C PHE A 98 -13.22 -15.93 -2.66
N SER A 99 -14.36 -15.77 -1.98
CA SER A 99 -14.58 -14.66 -1.06
C SER A 99 -13.74 -14.86 0.20
N GLY A 100 -12.94 -13.88 0.53
CA GLY A 100 -12.11 -13.86 1.73
C GLY A 100 -12.83 -13.29 2.94
N LEU A 101 -12.13 -12.49 3.74
CA LEU A 101 -12.68 -11.77 4.89
C LEU A 101 -13.70 -10.70 4.46
N ASN A 102 -14.61 -10.33 5.35
CA ASN A 102 -15.62 -9.33 5.10
C ASN A 102 -15.97 -8.50 6.35
N ALA A 103 -16.72 -7.43 6.14
CA ALA A 103 -17.14 -6.51 7.19
C ALA A 103 -17.83 -7.20 8.36
N VAL A 104 -18.72 -8.16 8.09
CA VAL A 104 -19.46 -8.91 9.14
C VAL A 104 -18.50 -9.70 10.03
N GLN A 105 -17.52 -10.38 9.42
CA GLN A 105 -16.53 -11.16 10.18
C GLN A 105 -15.63 -10.25 11.00
N SER A 106 -15.10 -9.17 10.40
CA SER A 106 -14.27 -8.20 11.11
C SER A 106 -15.04 -7.53 12.26
N GLY A 107 -16.25 -7.06 12.00
CA GLY A 107 -17.07 -6.40 13.00
C GLY A 107 -17.40 -7.30 14.20
N ARG A 108 -17.73 -8.58 13.96
CA ARG A 108 -17.99 -9.56 15.04
C ARG A 108 -16.76 -9.89 15.89
N LEU A 109 -15.57 -9.85 15.31
CA LEU A 109 -14.33 -10.08 16.05
C LEU A 109 -13.95 -8.92 16.95
N ASN A 110 -14.26 -7.70 16.54
CA ASN A 110 -13.73 -6.48 17.16
C ASN A 110 -14.79 -5.69 17.94
N GLY A 111 -16.08 -6.01 17.78
CA GLY A 111 -17.20 -5.35 18.43
C GLY A 111 -17.64 -4.03 17.77
N PHE A 112 -17.06 -3.69 16.61
CA PHE A 112 -17.41 -2.51 15.81
C PHE A 112 -17.03 -2.73 14.34
N ASP A 113 -17.70 -2.03 13.43
CA ASP A 113 -17.35 -2.03 12.02
C ASP A 113 -16.12 -1.16 11.74
N VAL A 114 -15.30 -1.60 10.78
CA VAL A 114 -14.07 -0.92 10.34
C VAL A 114 -14.13 -0.74 8.83
N GLU A 115 -13.76 0.42 8.36
CA GLU A 115 -13.49 0.77 6.96
C GLU A 115 -12.27 1.68 6.89
N PRO A 116 -11.45 1.51 5.88
CA PRO A 116 -11.43 0.47 4.83
C PRO A 116 -10.78 -0.83 5.31
N PRO A 117 -10.88 -1.96 4.54
CA PRO A 117 -10.28 -3.24 4.93
C PRO A 117 -8.75 -3.32 4.80
N ASP A 118 -8.12 -2.60 3.91
CA ASP A 118 -6.67 -2.60 3.62
C ASP A 118 -6.05 -4.00 3.53
N GLN A 119 -5.86 -4.46 2.31
CA GLN A 119 -5.58 -5.85 1.98
C GLN A 119 -4.12 -6.27 2.18
N GLY A 120 -3.81 -7.05 3.22
CA GLY A 120 -2.55 -7.80 3.36
C GLY A 120 -2.71 -9.24 2.87
N LEU A 121 -1.78 -9.74 2.07
CA LEU A 121 -1.82 -11.11 1.54
C LEU A 121 -0.41 -11.67 1.41
N CYS A 122 -0.22 -12.90 1.85
CA CYS A 122 0.93 -13.71 1.50
C CYS A 122 0.52 -15.15 1.24
N ALA A 123 1.23 -15.84 0.34
CA ALA A 123 0.93 -17.20 -0.04
C ALA A 123 2.20 -17.98 -0.34
N TYR A 124 2.17 -19.27 -0.04
CA TYR A 124 3.24 -20.19 -0.37
C TYR A 124 2.73 -21.63 -0.43
N GLN A 125 3.08 -22.37 -1.48
CA GLN A 125 2.79 -23.80 -1.68
C GLN A 125 1.35 -24.21 -1.33
N GLY A 126 0.37 -23.48 -1.89
CA GLY A 126 -1.05 -23.79 -1.73
C GLY A 126 -1.69 -23.29 -0.44
N THR A 127 -0.98 -22.53 0.38
CA THR A 127 -1.50 -21.88 1.59
C THR A 127 -1.50 -20.36 1.42
N VAL A 128 -2.56 -19.72 1.85
CA VAL A 128 -2.80 -18.27 1.75
C VAL A 128 -3.13 -17.70 3.13
N MET A 129 -2.39 -16.71 3.58
CA MET A 129 -2.74 -15.89 4.74
C MET A 129 -3.28 -14.56 4.26
N GLU A 130 -4.48 -14.25 4.64
CA GLU A 130 -5.14 -12.99 4.39
C GLU A 130 -5.25 -12.18 5.68
N GLN A 131 -4.97 -10.90 5.57
CA GLN A 131 -5.10 -9.93 6.66
C GLN A 131 -5.85 -8.70 6.14
N VAL A 132 -6.72 -8.18 6.97
CA VAL A 132 -7.43 -6.92 6.72
C VAL A 132 -7.46 -6.11 8.01
N ASN A 133 -7.86 -4.88 7.97
CA ASN A 133 -8.24 -4.13 9.16
C ASN A 133 -9.50 -4.76 9.78
N LEU A 134 -9.49 -5.36 10.82
CA LEU A 134 -8.73 -5.82 11.97
C LEU A 134 -8.86 -7.36 12.09
N ALA A 135 -8.68 -8.10 11.02
CA ALA A 135 -8.84 -9.56 11.02
C ALA A 135 -7.75 -10.27 10.23
N VAL A 136 -7.46 -11.51 10.62
CA VAL A 136 -6.56 -12.42 9.90
C VAL A 136 -7.21 -13.81 9.77
N ARG A 137 -6.95 -14.47 8.64
CA ARG A 137 -7.38 -15.84 8.38
C ARG A 137 -6.44 -16.56 7.43
N VAL A 138 -6.28 -17.87 7.60
CA VAL A 138 -5.51 -18.73 6.71
C VAL A 138 -6.42 -19.68 5.95
N TYR A 139 -6.13 -19.84 4.65
CA TYR A 139 -6.88 -20.69 3.73
C TYR A 139 -5.93 -21.57 2.91
N THR A 140 -6.48 -22.57 2.24
CA THR A 140 -5.83 -23.10 1.04
C THR A 140 -5.98 -22.10 -0.12
N ASP A 141 -5.15 -22.20 -1.15
CA ASP A 141 -5.28 -21.37 -2.37
C ASP A 141 -6.59 -21.61 -3.16
N ARG A 142 -7.40 -22.54 -2.71
CA ARG A 142 -8.75 -22.85 -3.24
C ARG A 142 -9.89 -22.37 -2.33
N GLY A 143 -9.58 -21.64 -1.26
CA GLY A 143 -10.54 -21.02 -0.37
C GLY A 143 -11.03 -21.90 0.78
N THR A 144 -10.50 -23.12 0.96
CA THR A 144 -10.82 -23.91 2.15
C THR A 144 -10.14 -23.29 3.37
N ALA A 145 -10.93 -22.91 4.37
CA ALA A 145 -10.42 -22.30 5.59
C ALA A 145 -9.58 -23.28 6.41
N LEU A 146 -8.37 -22.90 6.76
CA LEU A 146 -7.45 -23.64 7.65
C LEU A 146 -7.52 -23.14 9.08
N THR A 147 -7.93 -21.88 9.28
CA THR A 147 -8.21 -21.30 10.60
C THR A 147 -9.59 -20.64 10.62
N ARG A 148 -10.12 -20.40 11.81
CA ARG A 148 -11.19 -19.43 11.99
C ARG A 148 -10.64 -18.02 11.77
N PRO A 149 -11.45 -17.00 11.45
CA PRO A 149 -11.00 -15.62 11.48
C PRO A 149 -10.69 -15.22 12.93
N VAL A 150 -9.61 -14.49 13.15
CA VAL A 150 -9.20 -13.96 14.46
C VAL A 150 -8.90 -12.48 14.37
N SER A 151 -9.04 -11.74 15.49
CA SER A 151 -8.70 -10.31 15.55
C SER A 151 -7.20 -10.09 15.32
N LEU A 152 -6.83 -9.03 14.58
CA LEU A 152 -5.43 -8.62 14.45
C LEU A 152 -4.80 -8.34 15.82
N ASN A 153 -5.51 -7.69 16.74
CA ASN A 153 -5.00 -7.47 18.09
C ASN A 153 -4.60 -8.78 18.77
N ALA A 154 -5.46 -9.81 18.71
CA ALA A 154 -5.13 -11.11 19.27
C ALA A 154 -3.94 -11.77 18.55
N PHE A 155 -3.85 -11.66 17.22
CA PHE A 155 -2.73 -12.20 16.44
C PHE A 155 -1.40 -11.52 16.78
N PHE A 156 -1.41 -10.23 17.06
CA PHE A 156 -0.22 -9.51 17.50
C PHE A 156 -0.02 -9.49 19.03
N GLY A 157 -0.76 -10.34 19.77
CA GLY A 157 -0.62 -10.47 21.24
C GLY A 157 -1.05 -9.21 22.01
N GLN A 158 -1.91 -8.39 21.42
CA GLN A 158 -2.41 -7.16 22.03
C GLN A 158 -3.80 -7.37 22.66
N ALA A 159 -4.16 -6.50 23.60
CA ALA A 159 -5.50 -6.47 24.14
C ALA A 159 -6.55 -6.24 23.04
N ALA A 160 -7.75 -6.78 23.21
CA ALA A 160 -8.84 -6.59 22.26
C ALA A 160 -9.06 -5.09 21.99
N PRO A 161 -9.37 -4.69 20.72
CA PRO A 161 -9.57 -3.28 20.39
C PRO A 161 -10.67 -2.65 21.25
N TYR A 162 -11.67 -3.43 21.63
CA TYR A 162 -12.67 -3.12 22.64
C TYR A 162 -13.10 -4.39 23.38
N ASP A 163 -13.07 -4.35 24.69
CA ASP A 163 -13.58 -5.43 25.56
C ASP A 163 -14.91 -4.97 26.20
N PRO A 164 -16.04 -5.54 25.78
CA PRO A 164 -17.36 -5.15 26.30
C PRO A 164 -17.58 -5.54 27.76
N ALA A 165 -16.88 -6.55 28.26
CA ALA A 165 -17.02 -6.99 29.65
C ALA A 165 -16.39 -5.99 30.63
N THR A 166 -15.22 -5.46 30.27
CA THR A 166 -14.50 -4.48 31.10
C THR A 166 -14.72 -3.03 30.63
N LYS A 167 -15.36 -2.82 29.47
CA LYS A 167 -15.53 -1.54 28.79
C LYS A 167 -14.19 -0.81 28.57
N ARG A 168 -13.15 -1.55 28.22
CA ARG A 168 -11.80 -1.03 28.00
C ARG A 168 -11.41 -1.18 26.54
N TYR A 169 -10.60 -0.24 26.09
CA TYR A 169 -10.01 -0.22 24.75
C TYR A 169 -8.56 -0.72 24.82
N GLY A 170 -8.20 -1.57 23.86
CA GLY A 170 -6.82 -1.96 23.58
C GLY A 170 -6.18 -1.07 22.50
N PRO A 171 -4.91 -1.29 22.18
CA PRO A 171 -4.19 -0.52 21.17
C PRO A 171 -4.92 -0.49 19.82
N PHE A 172 -4.83 0.65 19.15
CA PHE A 172 -5.28 0.79 17.76
C PHE A 172 -4.24 0.15 16.84
N LEU A 173 -4.67 -0.85 16.07
CA LEU A 173 -3.88 -1.48 15.03
C LEU A 173 -4.46 -1.15 13.67
N SER A 174 -3.61 -1.00 12.62
CA SER A 174 -4.04 -0.76 11.25
C SER A 174 -2.98 -1.15 10.24
N ASP A 175 -3.38 -1.28 8.98
CA ASP A 175 -2.51 -1.44 7.81
C ASP A 175 -1.65 -2.70 7.84
N PRO A 176 -2.27 -3.89 7.92
CA PRO A 176 -1.51 -5.13 7.96
C PRO A 176 -0.83 -5.41 6.62
N ARG A 177 0.41 -5.90 6.69
CA ARG A 177 1.14 -6.45 5.54
C ARG A 177 1.71 -7.81 5.89
N CYS A 178 1.89 -8.63 4.88
CA CYS A 178 2.36 -10.00 5.05
C CYS A 178 3.29 -10.39 3.90
N TYR A 179 4.30 -11.19 4.20
CA TYR A 179 5.27 -11.73 3.26
C TYR A 179 5.72 -13.13 3.71
N HIS A 180 5.78 -14.09 2.79
CA HIS A 180 6.44 -15.37 3.02
C HIS A 180 7.81 -15.35 2.37
N ASP A 181 8.86 -15.58 3.16
CA ASP A 181 10.23 -15.69 2.67
C ASP A 181 10.61 -17.15 2.44
N ALA A 182 10.79 -17.52 1.17
CA ALA A 182 11.12 -18.88 0.78
C ALA A 182 12.53 -19.33 1.27
N GLN A 183 13.44 -18.38 1.51
CA GLN A 183 14.81 -18.69 1.95
C GLN A 183 14.84 -19.10 3.44
N THR A 184 14.10 -18.42 4.30
CA THR A 184 14.01 -18.76 5.73
C THR A 184 12.86 -19.72 6.02
N GLY A 185 11.92 -19.90 5.09
CA GLY A 185 10.69 -20.65 5.27
C GLY A 185 9.78 -20.04 6.34
N ARG A 186 9.78 -18.71 6.50
CA ARG A 186 9.01 -18.01 7.53
C ARG A 186 7.97 -17.07 6.92
N TRP A 187 6.89 -16.91 7.68
CA TRP A 187 5.84 -15.93 7.43
C TRP A 187 6.09 -14.71 8.30
N TYR A 188 6.18 -13.56 7.68
CA TYR A 188 6.36 -12.26 8.31
C TYR A 188 5.09 -11.46 8.15
N SER A 189 4.64 -10.81 9.21
CA SER A 189 3.52 -9.89 9.17
C SER A 189 3.87 -8.62 9.93
N THR A 190 3.41 -7.48 9.45
CA THR A 190 3.62 -6.17 10.07
C THR A 190 2.30 -5.44 10.24
N VAL A 191 2.23 -4.62 11.27
CA VAL A 191 1.07 -3.75 11.53
C VAL A 191 1.52 -2.51 12.29
N LEU A 192 0.90 -1.37 12.02
CA LEU A 192 0.95 -0.19 12.86
C LEU A 192 0.24 -0.46 14.19
N SER A 193 0.81 0.02 15.29
CA SER A 193 0.18 0.02 16.61
C SER A 193 0.32 1.38 17.27
N ILE A 194 -0.78 1.95 17.76
CA ILE A 194 -0.80 3.17 18.57
C ILE A 194 -1.48 2.84 19.91
N ASP A 195 -0.83 3.19 21.01
CA ASP A 195 -1.45 3.09 22.33
C ASP A 195 -2.71 3.96 22.41
N VAL A 196 -3.67 3.54 23.22
CA VAL A 196 -4.89 4.32 23.47
C VAL A 196 -5.14 4.50 24.97
N ASN A 197 -5.90 5.52 25.30
CA ASN A 197 -6.48 5.60 26.63
C ASN A 197 -7.49 4.46 26.81
N ALA A 198 -7.21 3.54 27.72
CA ALA A 198 -8.02 2.35 27.90
C ALA A 198 -9.47 2.61 28.37
N ARG A 199 -9.83 3.83 28.80
CA ARG A 199 -11.20 4.19 29.19
C ARG A 199 -11.98 4.90 28.08
N THR A 200 -11.31 5.75 27.29
CA THR A 200 -11.96 6.60 26.29
C THR A 200 -11.74 6.11 24.86
N GLY A 201 -10.67 5.33 24.61
CA GLY A 201 -10.26 4.91 23.27
C GLY A 201 -9.50 5.98 22.50
N ASP A 202 -9.26 7.16 23.08
CA ASP A 202 -8.48 8.21 22.44
C ASP A 202 -7.03 7.76 22.21
N LEU A 203 -6.44 8.20 21.09
CA LEU A 203 -5.04 7.88 20.77
C LEU A 203 -4.09 8.40 21.87
N GLY A 204 -3.15 7.55 22.24
CA GLY A 204 -2.12 7.81 23.24
C GLY A 204 -0.96 8.63 22.69
N ARG A 205 0.23 8.41 23.24
CA ARG A 205 1.45 9.16 22.88
C ARG A 205 2.63 8.23 22.53
N HIS A 206 2.37 6.96 22.29
CA HIS A 206 3.36 5.97 21.92
C HIS A 206 2.85 5.14 20.75
N SER A 207 3.74 4.83 19.85
CA SER A 207 3.49 4.06 18.65
C SER A 207 4.60 3.04 18.42
N SER A 208 4.24 1.90 17.85
CA SER A 208 5.18 0.85 17.49
C SER A 208 4.83 0.25 16.13
N LEU A 209 5.84 -0.14 15.39
CA LEU A 209 5.73 -1.14 14.33
C LEU A 209 5.81 -2.52 14.98
N LEU A 210 4.73 -3.30 14.90
CA LEU A 210 4.74 -4.69 15.34
C LEU A 210 5.11 -5.61 14.17
N ILE A 211 5.94 -6.62 14.45
CA ILE A 211 6.39 -7.61 13.48
C ILE A 211 6.11 -9.00 14.06
N ALA A 212 5.25 -9.77 13.41
CA ALA A 212 5.01 -11.17 13.74
C ALA A 212 5.84 -12.06 12.80
N VAL A 213 6.56 -13.03 13.36
CA VAL A 213 7.39 -13.97 12.60
C VAL A 213 7.04 -15.39 13.02
N SER A 214 6.68 -16.24 12.06
CA SER A 214 6.34 -17.63 12.36
C SER A 214 7.53 -18.41 12.87
N ALA A 215 7.32 -19.25 13.87
CA ALA A 215 8.37 -20.11 14.44
C ALA A 215 8.77 -21.25 13.49
N THR A 216 7.87 -21.63 12.59
CA THR A 216 8.07 -22.70 11.58
C THR A 216 7.52 -22.25 10.22
N SER A 217 7.53 -23.14 9.24
CA SER A 217 6.91 -22.92 7.92
C SER A 217 5.37 -23.04 7.93
N ASP A 218 4.76 -23.51 9.02
CA ASP A 218 3.28 -23.58 9.18
C ASP A 218 2.72 -22.21 9.60
N PRO A 219 1.96 -21.51 8.73
CA PRO A 219 1.39 -20.21 9.07
C PRO A 219 0.24 -20.28 10.08
N THR A 220 -0.23 -21.44 10.44
CA THR A 220 -1.29 -21.61 11.45
C THR A 220 -0.76 -21.88 12.85
N GLY A 221 0.56 -22.00 13.00
CA GLY A 221 1.28 -22.33 14.24
C GLY A 221 1.66 -21.11 15.09
N ASP A 222 2.85 -21.22 15.73
CA ASP A 222 3.37 -20.21 16.64
C ASP A 222 4.03 -19.04 15.91
N TYR A 223 3.80 -17.84 16.43
CA TYR A 223 4.47 -16.61 16.02
C TYR A 223 5.13 -15.92 17.21
N ALA A 224 6.37 -15.49 17.02
CA ALA A 224 7.00 -14.53 17.91
C ALA A 224 6.63 -13.12 17.47
N ILE A 225 6.27 -12.29 18.42
CA ILE A 225 5.88 -10.89 18.18
C ILE A 225 6.99 -9.97 18.64
N PHE A 226 7.41 -9.09 17.76
CA PHE A 226 8.44 -8.09 18.01
C PHE A 226 7.87 -6.69 17.83
N ALA A 227 8.48 -5.71 18.50
CA ALA A 227 8.13 -4.30 18.42
C ALA A 227 9.37 -3.44 18.13
N VAL A 228 9.21 -2.46 17.27
CA VAL A 228 10.13 -1.34 17.03
C VAL A 228 9.41 -0.07 17.41
N ASP A 229 10.02 0.79 18.23
CA ASP A 229 9.44 2.10 18.60
C ASP A 229 9.44 3.02 17.38
N THR A 230 8.27 3.53 16.99
CA THR A 230 8.07 4.49 15.91
C THR A 230 7.57 5.84 16.39
N THR A 231 7.70 6.10 17.69
CA THR A 231 7.23 7.36 18.32
C THR A 231 8.05 8.58 17.89
N ASP A 232 9.31 8.38 17.54
CA ASP A 232 10.26 9.38 17.04
C ASP A 232 10.39 10.64 17.93
N ASN A 233 10.23 10.46 19.23
CA ASN A 233 10.32 11.52 20.24
C ASN A 233 11.71 11.62 20.90
N GLY A 234 12.72 10.95 20.36
CA GLY A 234 14.09 10.87 20.89
C GLY A 234 14.26 9.89 22.05
N LYS A 235 13.27 9.02 22.30
CA LYS A 235 13.33 7.91 23.26
C LYS A 235 13.34 6.59 22.49
N GLY A 236 13.63 5.49 23.19
CA GLY A 236 13.61 4.15 22.55
C GLY A 236 14.69 3.91 21.48
N GLY A 237 15.65 4.82 21.30
CA GLY A 237 16.69 4.71 20.26
C GLY A 237 16.30 5.33 18.91
N GLY A 238 15.07 5.76 18.74
CA GLY A 238 14.59 6.46 17.54
C GLY A 238 15.04 7.93 17.47
N PRO A 239 14.89 8.59 16.31
CA PRO A 239 15.21 9.99 16.16
C PRO A 239 14.28 10.88 16.98
N ARG A 240 14.65 12.13 17.15
CA ARG A 240 13.76 13.17 17.66
C ARG A 240 13.30 14.04 16.50
N LEU A 241 12.07 13.83 16.03
CA LEU A 241 11.51 14.59 14.93
C LEU A 241 10.58 15.71 15.44
N ALA A 242 10.35 16.70 14.55
CA ALA A 242 9.44 17.78 14.85
C ALA A 242 8.01 17.28 15.03
N ASN A 243 7.24 17.93 15.88
CA ASN A 243 5.83 17.64 16.15
C ASN A 243 5.53 16.21 16.65
N CYS A 244 6.55 15.38 16.97
CA CYS A 244 6.35 14.08 17.59
C CYS A 244 6.08 14.20 19.12
N PRO A 245 5.29 13.31 19.71
CA PRO A 245 5.16 11.89 19.37
C PRO A 245 4.41 11.63 18.08
N CYS A 246 4.97 10.72 17.27
CA CYS A 246 4.51 10.35 15.95
C CYS A 246 4.11 8.88 15.88
N PHE A 247 3.58 8.48 14.74
CA PHE A 247 3.36 7.08 14.39
C PHE A 247 3.82 6.81 12.96
N GLY A 248 4.23 5.58 12.70
CA GLY A 248 4.60 5.10 11.37
C GLY A 248 3.40 4.49 10.68
N ASP A 249 2.83 5.22 9.73
CA ASP A 249 1.65 4.85 8.98
C ASP A 249 1.96 3.92 7.82
N GLN A 250 0.99 3.09 7.43
CA GLN A 250 1.07 2.18 6.28
C GLN A 250 2.41 1.41 6.20
N PRO A 251 2.73 0.52 7.15
CA PRO A 251 3.97 -0.24 7.12
C PRO A 251 4.04 -1.11 5.86
N ARG A 252 4.92 -0.75 4.92
CA ARG A 252 5.15 -1.43 3.64
C ARG A 252 6.30 -2.42 3.79
N LEU A 253 6.11 -3.65 3.37
CA LEU A 253 6.99 -4.78 3.68
C LEU A 253 7.66 -5.31 2.43
N GLY A 254 8.99 -5.43 2.46
CA GLY A 254 9.81 -6.07 1.42
C GLY A 254 10.97 -6.86 2.00
N ALA A 255 11.70 -7.56 1.13
CA ALA A 255 12.80 -8.42 1.53
C ALA A 255 13.80 -8.67 0.40
N ASP A 256 15.09 -8.66 0.74
CA ASP A 256 16.17 -9.16 -0.09
C ASP A 256 16.77 -10.47 0.46
N ALA A 257 17.96 -10.83 0.02
CA ALA A 257 18.69 -12.00 0.53
C ALA A 257 19.04 -11.91 2.03
N ASN A 258 19.17 -10.72 2.59
CA ASN A 258 19.78 -10.45 3.89
C ASN A 258 18.80 -9.89 4.93
N GLY A 259 17.83 -9.07 4.49
CA GLY A 259 16.97 -8.29 5.37
C GLY A 259 15.49 -8.43 5.11
N ILE A 260 14.74 -8.02 6.12
CA ILE A 260 13.34 -7.60 6.06
C ILE A 260 13.36 -6.07 6.19
N TYR A 261 12.59 -5.40 5.34
CA TYR A 261 12.53 -3.95 5.23
C TYR A 261 11.09 -3.49 5.42
N VAL A 262 10.89 -2.54 6.32
CA VAL A 262 9.58 -1.92 6.52
C VAL A 262 9.74 -0.42 6.37
N SER A 263 9.02 0.18 5.45
CA SER A 263 8.91 1.63 5.35
C SER A 263 7.55 2.10 5.85
N THR A 264 7.52 3.30 6.41
CA THR A 264 6.30 3.93 6.95
C THR A 264 6.25 5.38 6.55
N ASP A 265 5.08 6.00 6.62
CA ASP A 265 4.93 7.45 6.59
C ASP A 265 4.79 7.96 8.02
N ILE A 266 5.55 8.99 8.37
CA ILE A 266 5.65 9.47 9.75
C ILE A 266 4.71 10.66 9.95
N TYR A 267 3.69 10.48 10.78
CA TYR A 267 2.73 11.53 11.14
C TYR A 267 2.69 11.79 12.64
N PRO A 268 2.49 13.05 13.08
CA PRO A 268 2.20 13.34 14.48
C PRO A 268 0.93 12.62 14.95
N ILE A 269 0.94 12.07 16.15
CA ILE A 269 -0.26 11.47 16.75
C ILE A 269 -1.30 12.56 17.05
N GLN A 270 -0.85 13.78 17.33
CA GLN A 270 -1.70 14.95 17.54
C GLN A 270 -1.38 15.97 16.45
N GLY A 271 -2.38 16.45 15.71
CA GLY A 271 -2.18 17.37 14.59
C GLY A 271 -1.79 16.60 13.32
N LEU A 272 -2.66 15.75 12.84
CA LEU A 272 -2.47 14.74 11.77
C LEU A 272 -2.05 15.25 10.38
N PHE A 273 -1.81 16.55 10.20
CA PHE A 273 -1.68 17.13 8.86
C PHE A 273 -0.24 17.46 8.43
N ASP A 274 0.74 17.35 9.35
CA ASP A 274 2.14 17.62 9.05
C ASP A 274 2.96 16.33 8.98
N SER A 275 3.20 15.82 7.78
CA SER A 275 4.07 14.64 7.59
C SER A 275 5.54 14.99 7.83
N ASN A 276 6.26 14.15 8.58
CA ASN A 276 7.72 14.18 8.68
C ASN A 276 8.42 13.42 7.52
N GLY A 277 7.66 13.01 6.49
CA GLY A 277 8.15 12.14 5.42
C GLY A 277 8.20 10.69 5.83
N GLY A 278 9.05 9.89 5.18
CA GLY A 278 9.15 8.45 5.41
C GLY A 278 10.14 8.04 6.49
N GLY A 279 9.85 6.90 7.12
CA GLY A 279 10.78 6.10 7.92
C GLY A 279 11.10 4.79 7.21
N LEU A 280 12.30 4.24 7.45
CA LEU A 280 12.70 2.93 6.94
C LEU A 280 13.40 2.14 8.04
N TYR A 281 12.94 0.92 8.28
CA TYR A 281 13.46 -0.02 9.26
C TYR A 281 13.98 -1.25 8.55
N ALA A 282 15.27 -1.57 8.74
CA ALA A 282 15.95 -2.71 8.14
C ALA A 282 16.47 -3.65 9.24
N VAL A 283 16.18 -4.93 9.13
CA VAL A 283 16.57 -5.93 10.12
C VAL A 283 16.97 -7.25 9.46
N SER A 284 17.97 -7.94 10.02
CA SER A 284 18.39 -9.26 9.52
C SER A 284 17.24 -10.25 9.52
N LYS A 285 16.85 -10.79 8.34
CA LYS A 285 15.79 -11.79 8.26
C LYS A 285 16.16 -13.12 8.89
N THR A 286 17.42 -13.54 8.76
CA THR A 286 17.91 -14.76 9.41
C THR A 286 18.00 -14.59 10.92
N GLY A 287 18.40 -13.39 11.39
CA GLY A 287 18.36 -13.03 12.80
C GLY A 287 16.97 -13.03 13.39
N LEU A 288 15.98 -12.46 12.67
CA LEU A 288 14.56 -12.50 13.05
C LEU A 288 14.02 -13.94 13.11
N ALA A 289 14.33 -14.76 12.10
CA ALA A 289 13.90 -16.16 12.05
C ALA A 289 14.47 -16.97 13.21
N ALA A 290 15.76 -16.77 13.54
CA ALA A 290 16.42 -17.40 14.68
C ALA A 290 15.80 -16.96 16.01
N ALA A 291 15.58 -15.65 16.21
CA ALA A 291 14.92 -15.11 17.40
C ALA A 291 13.48 -15.62 17.54
N ALA A 292 12.73 -15.77 16.44
CA ALA A 292 11.38 -16.32 16.45
C ALA A 292 11.34 -17.79 16.89
N SER A 293 12.34 -18.57 16.51
CA SER A 293 12.49 -19.98 16.93
C SER A 293 13.10 -20.15 18.34
N GLY A 294 13.36 -19.05 19.04
CA GLY A 294 13.96 -19.06 20.38
C GLY A 294 15.47 -19.35 20.40
N SER A 295 16.13 -19.32 19.23
CA SER A 295 17.56 -19.51 19.06
C SER A 295 18.21 -18.21 18.58
N GLY A 296 19.24 -17.74 19.23
CA GLY A 296 20.01 -16.57 18.83
C GLY A 296 19.66 -15.28 19.58
N ALA A 297 20.55 -14.29 19.42
CA ALA A 297 20.38 -12.96 19.98
C ALA A 297 19.37 -12.13 19.15
N MET A 298 18.80 -11.11 19.78
CA MET A 298 17.94 -10.14 19.09
C MET A 298 18.77 -9.36 18.06
N PRO A 299 18.41 -9.36 16.78
CA PRO A 299 19.12 -8.56 15.78
C PRO A 299 18.89 -7.06 16.00
N PRO A 300 19.89 -6.22 15.70
CA PRO A 300 19.70 -4.78 15.70
C PRO A 300 18.76 -4.38 14.53
N VAL A 301 18.02 -3.29 14.73
CA VAL A 301 17.23 -2.63 13.68
C VAL A 301 17.97 -1.37 13.23
N VAL A 302 18.23 -1.25 11.95
CA VAL A 302 18.69 0.01 11.35
C VAL A 302 17.47 0.86 11.03
N SER A 303 17.39 2.05 11.62
CA SER A 303 16.32 3.02 11.39
C SER A 303 16.88 4.22 10.63
N ILE A 304 16.24 4.56 9.51
CA ILE A 304 16.61 5.68 8.64
C ILE A 304 15.41 6.62 8.51
N HIS A 305 15.61 7.90 8.84
CA HIS A 305 14.63 8.95 8.57
C HIS A 305 14.74 9.37 7.11
N VAL A 306 13.96 8.74 6.24
CA VAL A 306 13.93 8.98 4.78
C VAL A 306 13.46 10.39 4.47
N GLY A 307 12.53 10.93 5.25
CA GLY A 307 12.01 12.29 5.14
C GLY A 307 13.06 13.41 5.29
N ALA A 308 14.25 13.10 5.84
CA ALA A 308 15.38 14.01 5.83
C ALA A 308 15.93 14.28 4.40
N THR A 309 15.69 13.34 3.48
CA THR A 309 16.03 13.48 2.06
C THR A 309 14.88 14.16 1.33
N LYS A 310 15.21 15.17 0.53
CA LYS A 310 14.24 15.83 -0.33
C LYS A 310 14.30 15.27 -1.74
N VAL A 311 13.15 14.95 -2.28
CA VAL A 311 12.93 14.58 -3.68
C VAL A 311 12.01 15.62 -4.27
N ASP A 312 12.43 16.27 -5.34
CA ASP A 312 11.73 17.40 -5.98
C ASP A 312 11.25 18.49 -4.99
N GLY A 313 12.10 18.78 -3.99
CA GLY A 313 11.83 19.80 -2.97
C GLY A 313 11.00 19.35 -1.77
N HIS A 314 10.41 18.17 -1.78
CA HIS A 314 9.55 17.61 -0.74
C HIS A 314 10.23 16.51 0.07
N PRO A 315 9.93 16.34 1.37
CA PRO A 315 10.41 15.21 2.14
C PRO A 315 10.01 13.87 1.46
N ALA A 316 10.98 12.99 1.26
CA ALA A 316 10.70 11.68 0.67
C ALA A 316 9.84 10.84 1.61
N ASN A 317 8.86 10.14 1.05
CA ASN A 317 7.89 9.29 1.77
C ASN A 317 7.37 8.17 0.87
N ALA A 318 6.46 7.35 1.38
CA ALA A 318 5.77 6.29 0.67
C ALA A 318 6.71 5.35 -0.13
N LEU A 319 7.92 5.07 0.39
CA LEU A 319 8.82 4.13 -0.24
C LEU A 319 8.21 2.73 -0.24
N GLN A 320 8.12 2.10 -1.39
CA GLN A 320 7.66 0.72 -1.52
C GLN A 320 8.86 -0.22 -1.63
N PRO A 321 9.17 -1.03 -0.60
CA PRO A 321 10.23 -2.02 -0.66
C PRO A 321 9.87 -3.13 -1.65
N ALA A 322 10.87 -3.68 -2.33
CA ALA A 322 10.66 -4.74 -3.30
C ALA A 322 10.44 -6.10 -2.63
N GLN A 323 9.67 -6.96 -3.29
CA GLN A 323 9.50 -8.37 -2.92
C GLN A 323 10.01 -9.26 -4.05
N THR A 324 10.82 -10.25 -3.71
CA THR A 324 11.31 -11.23 -4.69
C THR A 324 10.42 -12.48 -4.66
N PRO A 325 9.93 -12.97 -5.82
CA PRO A 325 9.10 -14.16 -5.88
C PRO A 325 9.88 -15.42 -5.48
N PRO A 326 9.21 -16.49 -4.99
CA PRO A 326 9.83 -17.78 -4.75
C PRO A 326 10.57 -18.29 -5.98
N GLY A 327 11.83 -18.73 -5.83
CA GLY A 327 12.70 -19.15 -6.91
C GLY A 327 13.31 -18.01 -7.74
N GLY A 328 12.97 -16.76 -7.47
CA GLY A 328 13.63 -15.59 -8.05
C GLY A 328 15.02 -15.34 -7.44
N SER A 329 15.85 -14.61 -8.17
CA SER A 329 17.17 -14.19 -7.70
C SER A 329 17.08 -12.82 -7.05
N TYR A 330 17.60 -12.70 -5.84
CA TYR A 330 17.74 -11.40 -5.16
C TYR A 330 18.80 -10.53 -5.83
N ALA A 331 18.68 -9.22 -5.67
CA ALA A 331 19.76 -8.31 -6.01
C ALA A 331 20.95 -8.53 -5.05
N PRO A 332 22.20 -8.53 -5.55
CA PRO A 332 23.36 -8.71 -4.69
C PRO A 332 23.50 -7.56 -3.70
N ASP A 333 23.52 -7.89 -2.40
CA ASP A 333 23.79 -6.95 -1.29
C ASP A 333 22.99 -5.62 -1.37
N THR A 334 21.79 -5.68 -1.94
CA THR A 334 20.99 -4.47 -2.23
C THR A 334 19.49 -4.75 -2.11
N GLU A 335 18.79 -3.92 -1.37
CA GLU A 335 17.34 -3.79 -1.43
C GLU A 335 16.95 -2.56 -2.24
N TYR A 336 15.96 -2.71 -3.11
CA TYR A 336 15.43 -1.63 -3.92
C TYR A 336 14.04 -1.20 -3.47
N PHE A 337 13.77 0.12 -3.70
CA PHE A 337 12.46 0.70 -3.43
C PHE A 337 12.05 1.57 -4.61
N LEU A 338 10.74 1.73 -4.78
CA LEU A 338 10.18 2.73 -5.68
C LEU A 338 9.23 3.65 -4.91
N ASN A 339 9.18 4.91 -5.27
CA ASN A 339 8.11 5.84 -4.91
C ASN A 339 7.88 6.88 -6.02
N THR A 340 6.95 7.79 -5.79
CA THR A 340 6.68 8.95 -6.66
C THR A 340 7.25 10.21 -6.03
N PRO A 341 7.69 11.19 -6.82
CA PRO A 341 8.09 12.49 -6.29
C PRO A 341 6.90 13.36 -5.87
N ASP A 342 5.68 13.00 -6.29
CA ASP A 342 4.48 13.82 -6.21
C ASP A 342 3.74 13.70 -4.86
N PHE A 343 3.96 12.63 -4.12
CA PHE A 343 3.27 12.40 -2.86
C PHE A 343 3.83 13.26 -1.72
N ASN A 344 3.03 14.16 -1.20
CA ASN A 344 3.39 15.13 -0.15
C ASN A 344 2.74 14.84 1.22
N GLY A 345 2.09 13.70 1.40
CA GLY A 345 1.34 13.37 2.61
C GLY A 345 -0.02 14.09 2.71
N PHE A 346 -0.63 14.09 3.90
CA PHE A 346 -1.97 14.64 4.11
C PHE A 346 -2.09 16.15 3.87
N ALA A 347 -1.04 16.93 4.06
CA ALA A 347 -1.10 18.39 3.98
C ALA A 347 -1.34 18.93 2.56
N THR A 348 -1.01 18.15 1.54
CA THR A 348 -1.13 18.53 0.12
C THR A 348 -1.91 17.48 -0.66
N MET A 349 -2.87 16.90 -0.04
CA MET A 349 -3.70 15.80 -0.50
C MET A 349 -4.08 15.88 -1.97
N GLY A 350 -3.59 14.93 -2.74
CA GLY A 350 -3.60 14.93 -4.17
C GLY A 350 -2.43 15.75 -4.70
N GLY A 351 -1.33 15.10 -5.03
CA GLY A 351 -0.20 15.69 -5.74
C GLY A 351 -0.64 16.40 -7.02
N GLN A 352 0.29 17.05 -7.67
CA GLN A 352 0.01 17.78 -8.91
C GLN A 352 0.18 16.91 -10.16
N GLY A 353 0.56 15.64 -9.97
CA GLY A 353 0.99 14.74 -11.02
C GLY A 353 2.47 14.92 -11.35
N ALA A 354 3.06 13.88 -11.91
CA ALA A 354 4.47 13.87 -12.27
C ALA A 354 4.73 13.11 -13.56
N HIS A 355 5.97 13.16 -14.02
CA HIS A 355 6.49 12.40 -15.17
C HIS A 355 7.85 11.77 -14.82
N ALA A 356 7.99 11.36 -13.57
CA ALA A 356 9.16 10.66 -13.05
C ALA A 356 8.76 9.65 -11.98
N VAL A 357 9.52 8.57 -11.87
CA VAL A 357 9.51 7.66 -10.72
C VAL A 357 10.84 7.76 -9.99
N VAL A 358 10.85 7.50 -8.69
CA VAL A 358 12.07 7.56 -7.88
C VAL A 358 12.50 6.15 -7.53
N LEU A 359 13.70 5.81 -7.95
CA LEU A 359 14.37 4.56 -7.60
C LEU A 359 15.28 4.79 -6.40
N TRP A 360 15.18 3.92 -5.39
CA TRP A 360 16.06 3.91 -4.23
C TRP A 360 16.80 2.59 -4.14
N ALA A 361 18.01 2.62 -3.61
CA ALA A 361 18.79 1.44 -3.28
C ALA A 361 19.39 1.58 -1.88
N LEU A 362 19.17 0.58 -1.04
CA LEU A 362 19.84 0.37 0.22
C LEU A 362 20.92 -0.70 0.01
N THR A 363 22.18 -0.28 -0.03
CA THR A 363 23.33 -1.16 -0.25
C THR A 363 24.02 -1.55 1.07
N GLY A 364 24.81 -2.62 1.06
CA GLY A 364 25.48 -3.13 2.25
C GLY A 364 24.54 -3.97 3.14
N THR A 365 23.48 -4.54 2.57
CA THR A 365 22.47 -5.29 3.32
C THR A 365 23.01 -6.56 3.96
N SER A 366 24.08 -7.15 3.44
CA SER A 366 24.78 -8.29 4.06
C SER A 366 25.29 -7.98 5.47
N SER A 367 25.56 -6.71 5.77
CA SER A 367 25.99 -6.28 7.09
C SER A 367 24.89 -6.36 8.16
N LEU A 368 23.62 -6.48 7.78
CA LEU A 368 22.48 -6.58 8.74
C LEU A 368 22.61 -7.77 9.69
N GLY A 369 23.34 -8.83 9.28
CA GLY A 369 23.65 -9.98 10.14
C GLY A 369 24.70 -9.71 11.21
N THR A 370 25.30 -8.53 11.27
CA THR A 370 26.35 -8.17 12.22
C THR A 370 25.81 -7.35 13.40
N ALA A 371 26.58 -7.21 14.47
CA ALA A 371 26.21 -6.37 15.62
C ALA A 371 26.22 -4.86 15.30
N THR A 372 26.92 -4.45 14.24
CA THR A 372 27.07 -3.05 13.81
C THR A 372 26.80 -2.95 12.31
N PRO A 373 25.53 -3.05 11.88
CA PRO A 373 25.18 -2.95 10.46
C PRO A 373 25.64 -1.63 9.83
N ARG A 374 26.05 -1.70 8.57
CA ARG A 374 26.46 -0.54 7.78
C ARG A 374 25.77 -0.60 6.43
N VAL A 375 24.74 0.19 6.27
CA VAL A 375 23.98 0.30 5.03
C VAL A 375 24.01 1.74 4.52
N THR A 376 23.84 1.90 3.21
CA THR A 376 23.80 3.23 2.57
C THR A 376 22.57 3.33 1.69
N LEU A 377 21.72 4.34 1.92
CA LEU A 377 20.55 4.63 1.11
C LEU A 377 20.87 5.70 0.08
N THR A 378 20.62 5.42 -1.19
CA THR A 378 20.78 6.35 -2.31
C THR A 378 19.54 6.37 -3.19
N HIS A 379 19.32 7.44 -3.97
CA HIS A 379 18.18 7.54 -4.86
C HIS A 379 18.52 8.18 -6.20
N ALA A 380 17.63 7.97 -7.20
CA ALA A 380 17.67 8.62 -8.49
C ALA A 380 16.25 8.86 -9.01
N MET A 381 15.98 10.03 -9.57
CA MET A 381 14.76 10.32 -10.32
C MET A 381 14.91 9.81 -11.74
N LEU A 382 13.93 9.02 -12.20
CA LEU A 382 13.93 8.41 -13.53
C LEU A 382 12.77 9.00 -14.34
N PRO A 383 13.00 9.62 -15.50
CA PRO A 383 11.93 10.11 -16.35
C PRO A 383 10.95 8.99 -16.73
N SER A 384 9.66 9.29 -16.67
CA SER A 384 8.58 8.37 -16.99
C SER A 384 7.49 9.03 -17.83
N GLN A 385 6.50 8.23 -18.27
CA GLN A 385 5.23 8.75 -18.76
C GLN A 385 4.51 9.56 -17.66
N PRO A 386 3.65 10.54 -18.01
CA PRO A 386 2.91 11.32 -17.05
C PRO A 386 1.89 10.47 -16.28
N TYR A 387 1.62 10.86 -15.06
CA TYR A 387 0.50 10.39 -14.22
C TYR A 387 0.02 11.57 -13.36
N ALA A 388 -1.18 11.47 -12.86
CA ALA A 388 -1.82 12.59 -12.16
C ALA A 388 -2.72 12.07 -11.02
N PRO A 389 -3.05 12.91 -10.04
CA PRO A 389 -3.94 12.53 -8.97
C PRO A 389 -5.24 11.91 -9.48
N PRO A 390 -5.65 10.76 -8.95
CA PRO A 390 -6.93 10.15 -9.29
C PRO A 390 -8.10 10.98 -8.77
N VAL A 391 -9.30 10.66 -9.22
CA VAL A 391 -10.56 11.26 -8.75
C VAL A 391 -11.46 10.18 -8.17
N PRO A 392 -12.36 10.48 -7.21
CA PRO A 392 -13.28 9.47 -6.68
C PRO A 392 -14.05 8.77 -7.79
N ALA A 393 -13.94 7.44 -7.84
CA ALA A 393 -14.49 6.62 -8.91
C ALA A 393 -16.02 6.51 -8.80
N ARG A 394 -16.71 6.57 -9.94
CA ARG A 394 -18.16 6.31 -9.99
C ARG A 394 -18.42 4.83 -9.72
N GLN A 395 -19.62 4.54 -9.24
CA GLN A 395 -20.13 3.18 -9.14
C GLN A 395 -21.49 3.04 -9.82
N ARG A 396 -21.86 1.81 -10.17
CA ARG A 396 -23.15 1.48 -10.75
C ARG A 396 -24.27 1.82 -9.77
N SER A 397 -25.35 2.38 -10.28
CA SER A 397 -26.54 2.68 -9.48
C SER A 397 -27.19 1.40 -8.93
N GLY A 398 -27.61 1.46 -7.68
CA GLY A 398 -28.27 0.37 -6.97
C GLY A 398 -28.81 0.81 -5.61
N PRO A 399 -29.46 -0.11 -4.88
CA PRO A 399 -29.93 0.16 -3.53
C PRO A 399 -28.76 0.52 -2.60
N HIS A 400 -28.88 1.65 -1.89
CA HIS A 400 -27.92 2.15 -0.90
C HIS A 400 -28.69 2.58 0.37
N PRO A 401 -29.16 1.60 1.16
CA PRO A 401 -30.12 1.87 2.23
C PRO A 401 -29.58 2.77 3.34
N LEU A 402 -28.27 2.80 3.60
CA LEU A 402 -27.72 3.72 4.59
C LEU A 402 -27.80 5.17 4.10
N GLY A 403 -27.31 5.45 2.88
CA GLY A 403 -27.42 6.77 2.28
C GLY A 403 -28.87 7.21 2.13
N ALA A 404 -29.75 6.34 1.66
CA ALA A 404 -31.18 6.64 1.54
C ALA A 404 -31.82 6.99 2.90
N SER A 405 -31.41 6.35 4.00
CA SER A 405 -31.91 6.66 5.35
C SER A 405 -31.45 8.03 5.87
N GLN A 406 -30.33 8.54 5.32
CA GLN A 406 -29.76 9.85 5.66
C GLN A 406 -30.10 10.92 4.63
N ASN A 407 -30.88 10.56 3.60
CA ASN A 407 -31.25 11.42 2.46
C ASN A 407 -29.99 11.85 1.63
N GLU A 408 -28.98 10.99 1.58
CA GLU A 408 -27.75 11.18 0.83
C GLU A 408 -27.81 10.48 -0.54
N PRO A 409 -27.18 11.06 -1.58
CA PRO A 409 -27.10 10.43 -2.90
C PRO A 409 -26.18 9.19 -2.88
N LEU A 410 -26.20 8.42 -3.98
CA LEU A 410 -25.25 7.32 -4.17
C LEU A 410 -23.82 7.86 -4.16
N PRO A 411 -22.96 7.39 -3.23
CA PRO A 411 -21.60 7.89 -3.10
C PRO A 411 -20.70 7.43 -4.25
N ARG A 412 -19.53 8.02 -4.37
CA ARG A 412 -18.39 7.48 -5.13
C ARG A 412 -17.54 6.59 -4.23
N ILE A 413 -16.55 5.93 -4.77
CA ILE A 413 -15.48 5.29 -3.98
C ILE A 413 -14.21 6.12 -4.10
N GLU A 414 -13.47 6.27 -3.03
CA GLU A 414 -12.18 6.93 -3.04
C GLU A 414 -11.17 6.16 -3.88
N SER A 415 -10.29 6.89 -4.54
CA SER A 415 -9.19 6.36 -5.34
C SER A 415 -7.83 6.72 -4.73
N ASN A 416 -7.83 7.26 -3.52
CA ASN A 416 -6.68 7.73 -2.77
C ASN A 416 -5.84 8.74 -3.57
N ASP A 417 -4.55 8.48 -3.77
CA ASP A 417 -3.59 9.31 -4.48
C ASP A 417 -2.78 8.50 -5.51
N ASP A 418 -1.77 9.11 -6.10
CA ASP A 418 -0.88 8.54 -7.10
C ASP A 418 0.44 8.01 -6.51
N ARG A 419 0.43 7.60 -5.21
CA ARG A 419 1.58 6.92 -4.62
C ARG A 419 1.85 5.58 -5.29
N MET A 420 3.14 5.22 -5.39
CA MET A 420 3.53 3.89 -5.85
C MET A 420 2.95 2.80 -4.95
N GLN A 421 2.41 1.75 -5.56
CA GLN A 421 1.90 0.58 -4.87
C GLN A 421 2.97 -0.53 -4.78
N GLN A 422 2.56 -1.77 -4.46
CA GLN A 422 3.47 -2.90 -4.28
C GLN A 422 4.54 -3.02 -5.38
N VAL A 423 5.80 -3.28 -4.99
CA VAL A 423 6.94 -3.46 -5.89
C VAL A 423 7.38 -4.92 -5.89
N VAL A 424 7.61 -5.48 -7.05
CA VAL A 424 8.24 -6.80 -7.23
C VAL A 424 9.59 -6.65 -7.93
N TYR A 425 10.60 -7.34 -7.40
CA TYR A 425 11.92 -7.46 -8.03
C TYR A 425 12.08 -8.84 -8.64
N ASN A 426 12.41 -8.92 -9.92
CA ASN A 426 12.72 -10.19 -10.59
C ASN A 426 13.65 -10.00 -11.77
N GLY A 427 14.66 -10.84 -11.91
CA GLY A 427 15.55 -10.87 -13.08
C GLY A 427 16.31 -9.57 -13.33
N GLY A 428 16.68 -8.81 -12.28
CA GLY A 428 17.38 -7.53 -12.41
C GLY A 428 16.47 -6.35 -12.77
N MET A 429 15.15 -6.50 -12.63
CA MET A 429 14.17 -5.45 -12.89
C MET A 429 13.15 -5.35 -11.76
N LEU A 430 12.59 -4.16 -11.59
CA LEU A 430 11.49 -3.85 -10.67
C LEU A 430 10.22 -3.61 -11.48
N ALA A 431 9.08 -4.07 -10.97
CA ALA A 431 7.79 -3.68 -11.52
C ALA A 431 6.88 -3.14 -10.42
N SER A 432 6.13 -2.10 -10.74
CA SER A 432 5.12 -1.51 -9.87
C SER A 432 4.10 -0.71 -10.68
N ALA A 433 3.06 -0.26 -10.01
CA ALA A 433 1.99 0.54 -10.59
C ALA A 433 1.41 1.52 -9.56
N LEU A 434 0.63 2.47 -10.03
CA LEU A 434 -0.06 3.48 -9.22
C LEU A 434 -1.41 3.86 -9.85
N ASN A 435 -2.29 4.45 -9.04
CA ASN A 435 -3.51 5.08 -9.55
C ASN A 435 -3.17 6.34 -10.35
N THR A 436 -3.88 6.59 -11.43
CA THR A 436 -3.74 7.85 -12.16
C THR A 436 -5.09 8.36 -12.66
N GLY A 437 -5.34 9.64 -12.47
CA GLY A 437 -6.42 10.32 -13.16
C GLY A 437 -6.18 10.28 -14.67
N ILE A 438 -7.23 9.96 -15.45
CA ILE A 438 -7.19 9.92 -16.90
C ILE A 438 -8.31 10.77 -17.49
N GLY A 439 -8.04 11.33 -18.69
CA GLY A 439 -8.98 12.20 -19.39
C GLY A 439 -8.29 13.13 -20.35
N THR A 440 -9.02 14.11 -20.87
CA THR A 440 -8.50 15.12 -21.77
C THR A 440 -8.18 16.42 -21.04
N GLY A 441 -7.03 17.03 -21.33
CA GLY A 441 -6.61 18.29 -20.73
C GLY A 441 -5.99 18.13 -19.33
N ARG A 442 -6.51 18.81 -18.33
CA ARG A 442 -5.97 18.83 -16.94
C ARG A 442 -7.01 18.44 -15.88
N THR A 443 -8.18 18.00 -16.28
CA THR A 443 -9.24 17.57 -15.37
C THR A 443 -9.55 16.12 -15.59
N ALA A 444 -9.25 15.29 -14.60
CA ALA A 444 -9.53 13.87 -14.65
C ALA A 444 -11.05 13.62 -14.66
N SER A 445 -11.47 12.69 -15.50
CA SER A 445 -12.89 12.28 -15.61
C SER A 445 -13.15 10.89 -15.02
N ARG A 446 -12.11 10.09 -14.88
CA ARG A 446 -12.09 8.73 -14.34
C ARG A 446 -10.64 8.33 -14.01
N ASP A 447 -10.43 7.13 -13.51
CA ASP A 447 -9.12 6.65 -13.11
C ASP A 447 -8.68 5.47 -13.97
N GLY A 448 -7.38 5.42 -14.17
CA GLY A 448 -6.64 4.32 -14.73
C GLY A 448 -5.47 3.94 -13.82
N ILE A 449 -4.69 3.02 -14.29
CA ILE A 449 -3.44 2.59 -13.65
C ILE A 449 -2.29 2.95 -14.58
N ALA A 450 -1.25 3.63 -14.05
CA ALA A 450 0.05 3.74 -14.70
C ALA A 450 0.98 2.66 -14.12
N TRP A 451 1.64 1.88 -14.99
CA TRP A 451 2.58 0.84 -14.58
C TRP A 451 3.97 1.07 -15.16
N PHE A 452 4.98 0.61 -14.44
CA PHE A 452 6.39 0.83 -14.75
C PHE A 452 7.19 -0.45 -14.55
N VAL A 453 8.12 -0.73 -15.46
CA VAL A 453 9.19 -1.70 -15.28
C VAL A 453 10.51 -0.93 -15.30
N VAL A 454 11.22 -0.95 -14.18
CA VAL A 454 12.45 -0.18 -13.96
C VAL A 454 13.64 -1.13 -13.95
N ARG A 455 14.69 -0.75 -14.68
CA ARG A 455 15.99 -1.43 -14.62
C ARG A 455 16.93 -0.61 -13.76
N PRO A 456 17.29 -1.08 -12.55
CA PRO A 456 18.28 -0.42 -11.72
C PRO A 456 19.68 -0.59 -12.29
N GLY A 457 20.55 0.34 -11.93
CA GLY A 457 21.97 0.34 -12.23
C GLY A 457 22.75 1.03 -11.12
N ALA A 458 24.06 1.06 -11.22
CA ALA A 458 24.95 1.75 -10.29
C ALA A 458 25.80 2.80 -11.03
N THR A 459 26.07 3.91 -10.36
CA THR A 459 27.05 4.89 -10.83
C THR A 459 28.46 4.47 -10.42
N SER A 460 29.49 5.01 -11.07
CA SER A 460 30.89 4.80 -10.69
C SER A 460 31.22 5.26 -9.27
N GLY A 461 30.41 6.17 -8.70
CA GLY A 461 30.51 6.66 -7.32
C GLY A 461 29.74 5.84 -6.29
N GLY A 462 29.16 4.68 -6.65
CA GLY A 462 28.42 3.81 -5.74
C GLY A 462 26.96 4.23 -5.48
N GLY A 463 26.46 5.30 -6.12
CA GLY A 463 25.07 5.69 -6.06
C GLY A 463 24.19 4.86 -7.00
N VAL A 464 22.86 4.83 -6.73
CA VAL A 464 21.89 4.18 -7.63
C VAL A 464 21.62 5.06 -8.86
N THR A 465 21.41 4.42 -9.98
CA THR A 465 20.85 4.98 -11.22
C THR A 465 19.93 3.95 -11.86
N GLY A 466 19.27 4.29 -12.97
CA GLY A 466 18.41 3.32 -13.66
C GLY A 466 17.68 3.92 -14.84
N THR A 467 16.81 3.13 -15.43
CA THR A 467 15.93 3.54 -16.52
C THR A 467 14.55 2.93 -16.35
N VAL A 468 13.52 3.65 -16.74
CA VAL A 468 12.20 3.07 -16.97
C VAL A 468 12.27 2.30 -18.30
N ALA A 469 12.45 0.99 -18.19
CA ALA A 469 12.65 0.10 -19.33
C ALA A 469 11.36 -0.13 -20.11
N ARG A 470 10.21 -0.12 -19.41
CA ARG A 470 8.86 -0.25 -19.96
C ARG A 470 7.88 0.51 -19.09
N GLN A 471 6.81 0.97 -19.70
CA GLN A 471 5.72 1.67 -19.01
C GLN A 471 4.47 1.65 -19.86
N GLY A 472 3.33 1.87 -19.26
CA GLY A 472 2.05 1.94 -19.97
C GLY A 472 0.91 2.17 -18.99
N TYR A 473 -0.30 2.07 -19.52
CA TYR A 473 -1.51 2.31 -18.74
C TYR A 473 -2.47 1.14 -18.87
N VAL A 474 -3.35 1.00 -17.86
CA VAL A 474 -4.57 0.19 -17.95
C VAL A 474 -5.75 1.10 -17.73
N ALA A 475 -6.68 1.11 -18.68
CA ALA A 475 -7.93 1.85 -18.61
C ALA A 475 -9.07 1.04 -19.22
N VAL A 476 -10.29 1.20 -18.70
CA VAL A 476 -11.48 0.52 -19.19
C VAL A 476 -12.52 1.53 -19.63
N ASP A 477 -13.37 1.14 -20.58
CA ASP A 477 -14.43 2.02 -21.06
C ASP A 477 -15.53 2.18 -20.00
N GLY A 478 -15.94 3.43 -19.74
CA GLY A 478 -17.00 3.76 -18.78
C GLY A 478 -16.72 3.40 -17.33
N GLY A 479 -15.47 3.00 -16.98
CA GLY A 479 -15.07 2.60 -15.65
C GLY A 479 -13.77 3.22 -15.17
N SER A 480 -13.49 3.06 -13.89
CA SER A 480 -12.22 3.33 -13.22
C SER A 480 -11.61 2.03 -12.76
N VAL A 481 -10.27 1.94 -12.79
CA VAL A 481 -9.46 0.86 -12.22
C VAL A 481 -8.48 1.47 -11.24
N VAL A 482 -8.47 0.98 -10.00
CA VAL A 482 -7.75 1.61 -8.89
C VAL A 482 -7.13 0.58 -7.94
N PHE A 483 -6.14 0.99 -7.16
CA PHE A 483 -5.40 0.20 -6.17
C PHE A 483 -4.73 -1.04 -6.79
N PRO A 484 -3.77 -0.84 -7.73
CA PRO A 484 -3.07 -1.95 -8.36
C PRO A 484 -2.09 -2.65 -7.43
N ALA A 485 -1.95 -3.98 -7.59
CA ALA A 485 -0.81 -4.71 -7.06
C ALA A 485 -0.31 -5.71 -8.11
N ILE A 486 1.01 -5.77 -8.30
CA ILE A 486 1.65 -6.63 -9.30
C ILE A 486 2.41 -7.76 -8.60
N ALA A 487 2.23 -8.99 -9.08
CA ALA A 487 3.13 -10.09 -8.81
C ALA A 487 3.51 -10.82 -10.07
N VAL A 488 4.75 -11.30 -10.11
CA VAL A 488 5.25 -12.20 -11.14
C VAL A 488 5.94 -13.40 -10.49
N ASN A 489 5.95 -14.53 -11.16
CA ASN A 489 6.74 -15.69 -10.76
C ASN A 489 8.23 -15.51 -11.19
N ALA A 490 9.08 -16.48 -10.88
CA ALA A 490 10.51 -16.44 -11.21
C ALA A 490 10.79 -16.32 -12.72
N SER A 491 9.85 -16.75 -13.60
CA SER A 491 9.98 -16.56 -15.05
C SER A 491 9.63 -15.15 -15.52
N GLY A 492 9.11 -14.30 -14.64
CA GLY A 492 8.68 -12.95 -14.95
C GLY A 492 7.26 -12.85 -15.53
N ALA A 493 6.48 -13.94 -15.48
CA ALA A 493 5.06 -13.96 -15.85
C ALA A 493 4.16 -13.85 -14.63
N GLY A 494 3.07 -13.12 -14.71
CA GLY A 494 2.17 -12.90 -13.58
C GLY A 494 0.93 -12.10 -13.91
N ALA A 495 0.46 -11.32 -12.95
CA ALA A 495 -0.74 -10.51 -13.07
C ALA A 495 -0.66 -9.23 -12.25
N MET A 496 -1.55 -8.31 -12.56
CA MET A 496 -1.85 -7.11 -11.81
C MET A 496 -3.33 -7.13 -11.41
N VAL A 497 -3.60 -7.15 -10.11
CA VAL A 497 -4.95 -7.06 -9.53
C VAL A 497 -5.29 -5.59 -9.24
N PHE A 498 -6.57 -5.26 -9.23
CA PHE A 498 -7.09 -3.93 -8.89
C PHE A 498 -8.61 -3.99 -8.65
N THR A 499 -9.18 -2.93 -8.08
CA THR A 499 -10.63 -2.74 -8.05
C THR A 499 -11.11 -2.10 -9.35
N LEU A 500 -12.16 -2.67 -9.94
CA LEU A 500 -12.93 -2.11 -11.07
C LEU A 500 -14.24 -1.53 -10.54
N SER A 501 -14.53 -0.27 -10.86
CA SER A 501 -15.81 0.38 -10.56
C SER A 501 -16.23 1.31 -11.70
N GLY A 502 -17.51 1.64 -11.82
CA GLY A 502 -17.98 2.56 -12.87
C GLY A 502 -19.49 2.57 -13.00
N ALA A 503 -20.03 3.42 -13.88
CA ALA A 503 -21.47 3.50 -14.10
C ALA A 503 -22.10 2.16 -14.54
N GLY A 504 -21.32 1.29 -15.16
CA GLY A 504 -21.73 -0.06 -15.58
C GLY A 504 -21.31 -1.16 -14.60
N TYR A 505 -20.49 -0.86 -13.58
CA TYR A 505 -19.86 -1.83 -12.70
C TYR A 505 -20.07 -1.48 -11.24
N TYR A 506 -20.60 -2.43 -10.46
CA TYR A 506 -20.42 -2.37 -9.01
C TYR A 506 -18.95 -2.58 -8.67
N PRO A 507 -18.46 -2.08 -7.51
CA PRO A 507 -17.08 -2.29 -7.12
C PRO A 507 -16.73 -3.78 -7.08
N SER A 508 -15.78 -4.19 -7.93
CA SER A 508 -15.48 -5.59 -8.28
C SER A 508 -13.98 -5.85 -8.22
N ALA A 509 -13.58 -7.03 -7.78
CA ALA A 509 -12.21 -7.49 -7.91
C ALA A 509 -11.91 -7.88 -9.36
N ALA A 510 -10.88 -7.28 -9.95
CA ALA A 510 -10.48 -7.49 -11.33
C ALA A 510 -8.95 -7.60 -11.46
N TYR A 511 -8.50 -8.15 -12.56
CA TYR A 511 -7.07 -8.28 -12.85
C TYR A 511 -6.80 -8.25 -14.36
N THR A 512 -5.55 -8.07 -14.73
CA THR A 512 -5.02 -8.28 -16.08
C THR A 512 -3.70 -9.06 -16.01
N GLY A 513 -3.36 -9.79 -17.08
CA GLY A 513 -2.04 -10.43 -17.19
C GLY A 513 -0.93 -9.38 -17.18
N PHE A 514 0.21 -9.74 -16.60
CA PHE A 514 1.40 -8.88 -16.54
C PHE A 514 2.67 -9.71 -16.76
N THR A 515 3.62 -9.16 -17.51
CA THR A 515 4.96 -9.77 -17.61
C THR A 515 6.04 -8.70 -17.43
N MET A 516 7.19 -9.08 -16.90
CA MET A 516 8.36 -8.19 -16.84
C MET A 516 8.83 -7.79 -18.25
N ALA A 517 8.57 -8.63 -19.25
CA ALA A 517 9.00 -8.44 -20.65
C ALA A 517 8.10 -7.50 -21.44
N SER A 518 6.78 -7.45 -21.20
CA SER A 518 5.81 -6.68 -21.99
C SER A 518 4.95 -5.72 -21.19
N GLY A 519 4.94 -5.84 -19.84
CA GLY A 519 4.03 -5.09 -18.98
C GLY A 519 2.63 -5.67 -18.93
N ALA A 520 1.64 -4.85 -18.58
CA ALA A 520 0.23 -5.22 -18.61
C ALA A 520 -0.26 -5.35 -20.03
N GLY A 521 -1.08 -6.36 -20.31
CA GLY A 521 -1.60 -6.59 -21.65
C GLY A 521 -2.90 -7.36 -21.68
N GLY A 522 -3.64 -7.20 -22.80
CA GLY A 522 -4.86 -7.91 -23.08
C GLY A 522 -6.11 -7.29 -22.42
N SER A 523 -7.01 -8.15 -21.98
CA SER A 523 -8.28 -7.75 -21.38
C SER A 523 -8.18 -7.61 -19.86
N VAL A 524 -9.06 -6.82 -19.29
CA VAL A 524 -9.36 -6.84 -17.86
C VAL A 524 -10.35 -7.96 -17.57
N HIS A 525 -10.09 -8.75 -16.55
CA HIS A 525 -10.92 -9.89 -16.14
C HIS A 525 -11.55 -9.60 -14.79
N ALA A 526 -12.88 -9.41 -14.75
CA ALA A 526 -13.62 -9.30 -13.51
C ALA A 526 -13.89 -10.69 -12.92
N ASN A 527 -13.26 -11.02 -11.80
CA ASN A 527 -13.36 -12.33 -11.15
C ASN A 527 -14.24 -12.32 -9.89
N GLY A 528 -14.05 -11.37 -8.98
CA GLY A 528 -14.93 -11.08 -7.85
C GLY A 528 -15.94 -10.00 -8.23
N ILE A 529 -17.06 -10.41 -8.87
CA ILE A 529 -18.05 -9.45 -9.40
C ILE A 529 -18.86 -8.88 -8.25
N GLY A 530 -18.87 -7.54 -8.12
CA GLY A 530 -19.70 -6.82 -7.17
C GLY A 530 -21.21 -7.01 -7.44
N ALA A 531 -21.99 -7.11 -6.36
CA ALA A 531 -23.44 -7.32 -6.42
C ALA A 531 -24.26 -6.14 -5.94
N ALA A 532 -23.65 -5.14 -5.32
CA ALA A 532 -24.27 -3.90 -4.83
C ALA A 532 -23.28 -2.73 -4.88
N PRO A 533 -23.73 -1.49 -4.74
CA PRO A 533 -22.83 -0.37 -4.50
C PRO A 533 -22.21 -0.44 -3.09
N ALA A 534 -21.07 0.23 -2.90
CA ALA A 534 -20.55 0.55 -1.59
C ALA A 534 -21.53 1.50 -0.88
N ASP A 535 -21.90 1.16 0.34
CA ASP A 535 -22.88 1.87 1.16
C ASP A 535 -22.50 1.74 2.66
N GLY A 536 -21.19 1.87 2.94
CA GLY A 536 -20.66 1.81 4.29
C GLY A 536 -20.77 3.14 5.04
N PHE A 537 -20.47 3.13 6.33
CA PHE A 537 -20.57 4.32 7.18
C PHE A 537 -19.59 5.44 6.79
N THR A 538 -18.44 5.07 6.19
CA THR A 538 -17.46 6.07 5.72
C THR A 538 -17.88 6.79 4.44
N CYS A 539 -18.97 6.37 3.81
CA CYS A 539 -19.47 6.98 2.58
C CYS A 539 -20.17 8.34 2.82
N TYR A 540 -20.51 8.65 4.07
CA TYR A 540 -21.45 9.72 4.42
C TYR A 540 -20.94 10.56 5.59
N PRO A 541 -21.50 11.78 5.79
CA PRO A 541 -21.17 12.59 6.95
C PRO A 541 -21.42 11.84 8.28
N PRO A 542 -20.61 12.04 9.33
CA PRO A 542 -19.51 13.03 9.41
C PRO A 542 -18.16 12.51 8.89
N TYR A 543 -18.10 11.37 8.22
CA TYR A 543 -16.85 10.71 7.84
C TYR A 543 -16.37 11.11 6.44
N SER A 544 -17.28 11.47 5.54
CA SER A 544 -16.96 11.84 4.16
C SER A 544 -18.07 12.71 3.53
N ASP A 545 -17.72 13.46 2.50
CA ASP A 545 -18.61 14.28 1.68
C ASP A 545 -19.00 13.58 0.35
N GLY A 546 -19.39 12.30 0.42
CA GLY A 546 -19.93 11.57 -0.74
C GLY A 546 -18.95 10.67 -1.48
N ALA A 547 -17.83 10.29 -0.85
CA ALA A 547 -16.95 9.23 -1.31
C ALA A 547 -16.69 8.23 -0.18
N CYS A 548 -16.97 6.94 -0.42
CA CYS A 548 -16.66 5.88 0.53
C CYS A 548 -15.14 5.73 0.68
N ARG A 549 -14.63 5.60 1.89
CA ARG A 549 -13.28 5.09 2.08
C ARG A 549 -13.17 3.72 1.40
N TRP A 550 -12.12 3.56 0.62
CA TRP A 550 -11.80 2.30 -0.05
C TRP A 550 -10.40 1.86 0.36
N GLY A 551 -10.11 0.56 0.41
CA GLY A 551 -8.82 0.07 0.87
C GLY A 551 -7.65 0.77 0.19
N ASP A 552 -6.65 1.17 0.98
CA ASP A 552 -5.52 1.97 0.50
C ASP A 552 -4.62 1.18 -0.46
N TYR A 553 -4.80 -0.15 -0.54
CA TYR A 553 -4.01 -1.04 -1.38
C TYR A 553 -4.69 -2.41 -1.60
N SER A 554 -4.33 -3.04 -2.70
CA SER A 554 -4.53 -4.47 -2.95
C SER A 554 -3.25 -5.25 -2.66
N ALA A 555 -3.28 -6.57 -2.84
CA ALA A 555 -2.09 -7.39 -2.69
C ALA A 555 -2.02 -8.49 -3.75
N ALA A 556 -0.81 -8.78 -4.23
CA ALA A 556 -0.53 -9.87 -5.16
C ALA A 556 0.77 -10.58 -4.77
N VAL A 557 0.83 -11.89 -4.90
CA VAL A 557 2.02 -12.68 -4.57
C VAL A 557 2.13 -13.92 -5.46
N ALA A 558 3.33 -14.25 -5.90
CA ALA A 558 3.62 -15.56 -6.46
C ALA A 558 3.75 -16.56 -5.31
N GLN A 559 2.90 -17.60 -5.26
CA GLN A 559 3.03 -18.63 -4.24
C GLN A 559 4.02 -19.73 -4.61
N ASP A 560 4.27 -19.89 -5.90
CA ASP A 560 5.19 -20.86 -6.47
C ASP A 560 5.60 -20.45 -7.90
N ALA A 561 6.26 -21.34 -8.64
CA ALA A 561 6.74 -21.06 -10.00
C ALA A 561 5.62 -20.87 -11.04
N SER A 562 4.39 -21.28 -10.74
CA SER A 562 3.29 -21.35 -11.71
C SER A 562 2.04 -20.58 -11.30
N THR A 563 1.94 -20.17 -10.05
CA THR A 563 0.69 -19.66 -9.48
C THR A 563 0.87 -18.30 -8.82
N ILE A 564 0.02 -17.36 -9.23
CA ILE A 564 -0.16 -16.07 -8.59
C ILE A 564 -1.44 -16.10 -7.76
N VAL A 565 -1.37 -15.63 -6.52
CA VAL A 565 -2.54 -15.35 -5.68
C VAL A 565 -2.61 -13.85 -5.46
N MET A 566 -3.78 -13.28 -5.62
CA MET A 566 -3.99 -11.84 -5.52
C MET A 566 -5.35 -11.55 -4.91
N ALA A 567 -5.46 -10.46 -4.18
CA ALA A 567 -6.72 -10.07 -3.54
C ALA A 567 -6.91 -8.57 -3.54
N THR A 568 -8.16 -8.17 -3.65
CA THR A 568 -8.60 -6.77 -3.53
C THR A 568 -10.00 -6.72 -2.95
N GLU A 569 -10.39 -5.52 -2.51
CA GLU A 569 -11.72 -5.22 -2.03
C GLU A 569 -12.77 -5.27 -3.15
N TYR A 570 -13.98 -5.73 -2.83
CA TYR A 570 -15.18 -5.70 -3.66
C TYR A 570 -16.43 -5.63 -2.78
N ILE A 571 -17.59 -5.41 -3.38
CA ILE A 571 -18.86 -5.39 -2.65
C ILE A 571 -19.66 -6.68 -2.95
N PRO A 572 -19.65 -7.68 -2.06
CA PRO A 572 -20.30 -8.97 -2.29
C PRO A 572 -21.83 -8.91 -2.34
N GLY A 573 -22.44 -7.88 -1.77
CA GLY A 573 -23.88 -7.78 -1.68
C GLY A 573 -24.36 -6.53 -0.95
N PRO A 574 -25.67 -6.44 -0.69
CA PRO A 574 -26.21 -5.36 0.11
C PRO A 574 -25.68 -5.42 1.54
N ARG A 575 -25.85 -4.30 2.23
CA ARG A 575 -25.35 -4.12 3.58
C ARG A 575 -26.12 -4.95 4.62
N ASP A 576 -25.39 -5.70 5.45
CA ASP A 576 -25.91 -6.42 6.62
C ASP A 576 -25.50 -5.77 7.95
N THR A 577 -24.52 -4.85 7.92
CA THR A 577 -23.99 -4.11 9.06
C THR A 577 -23.84 -2.63 8.70
N ASN A 578 -23.00 -1.86 9.38
CA ASN A 578 -22.69 -0.49 8.95
C ASN A 578 -21.73 -0.43 7.77
N SER A 579 -21.23 -1.56 7.32
CA SER A 579 -20.30 -1.71 6.19
C SER A 579 -20.74 -2.87 5.31
N ASN A 580 -20.37 -2.86 4.02
CA ASN A 580 -20.69 -3.95 3.10
C ASN A 580 -19.51 -4.43 2.25
N TRP A 581 -18.29 -4.08 2.65
CA TRP A 581 -17.09 -4.54 1.97
C TRP A 581 -16.84 -6.04 2.18
N GLY A 582 -16.21 -6.63 1.23
CA GLY A 582 -15.59 -7.95 1.27
C GLY A 582 -14.30 -7.95 0.48
N THR A 583 -13.52 -8.98 0.64
CA THR A 583 -12.32 -9.22 -0.17
C THR A 583 -12.55 -10.41 -1.08
N PHE A 584 -11.92 -10.38 -2.25
CA PHE A 584 -11.95 -11.50 -3.18
C PHE A 584 -10.53 -11.92 -3.53
N ALA A 585 -10.18 -13.14 -3.18
CA ALA A 585 -8.90 -13.74 -3.54
C ALA A 585 -9.02 -14.48 -4.88
N THR A 586 -8.11 -14.17 -5.81
CA THR A 586 -8.01 -14.79 -7.13
C THR A 586 -6.73 -15.62 -7.20
N ARG A 587 -6.86 -16.87 -7.60
CA ARG A 587 -5.76 -17.75 -7.98
C ARG A 587 -5.66 -17.75 -9.50
N TYR A 588 -4.48 -17.45 -10.03
CA TYR A 588 -4.23 -17.32 -11.47
C TYR A 588 -2.96 -18.09 -11.87
N THR A 589 -3.02 -18.77 -13.01
CA THR A 589 -1.87 -19.41 -13.64
C THR A 589 -1.56 -18.65 -14.93
N PRO A 590 -0.42 -17.90 -14.98
CA PRO A 590 0.00 -17.11 -16.13
C PRO A 590 0.25 -17.94 -17.41
#